data_157ec7aca5e7db524b352a588e8d61ae
#
_entry.id   157ec7aca5e7db524b352a588e8d61ae
#
_cell.length_a   1.000
_cell.length_b   1.000
_cell.length_c   1.000
_cell.angle_alpha   90.00
_cell.angle_beta   90.00
_cell.angle_gamma   90.00
#
_symmetry.space_group_name_H-M   'P 1'
#
loop_
_entity.id
_entity.type
_entity.pdbx_description
1 polymer ?
#
loop_
_entity_poly.entity_id
_entity_poly.type
_entity_poly.pdbx_seq_one_letter_code
_entity_poly.pdbx_strand_id
1 'polypeptide(L)'
;MIEQSRFKNVLRVLKQLIRPLKGDKTLPTPVGIALISLSLGIGIAAYNTSSNILFMTLSLLLSCLLLSGVLAWMNLHGSRWRMTLAQHFRAGDTAYVRVDLLNTKSLLPTYSLCFQVEARNADQRKMLCQRSGLPPGEHTNLAWQFMPDRRGPETLSIKRLESQFPFGFLRKSISGGVENQVMIWPRRVEYQFNPPFGKTWRHQGNTVMKRGSGSELVNLRNYFPGDPIRLIHWKASARLRRTMVREMSEELQDAYFIFLETPGRTWTDDSQFETLCSVVASLGEDLYRRGQLWGVAINDAPIITLKRLHDLHAFLDQLAQVETVESYTPVEDLSGATTITFGPGSGTEVNIYVGNVPAGSASPDL
;
A
#
# COMPACT_ATOMS: atom_id res chain seq x y z
N MET A 1 54.04 5.76 17.04
CA MET A 1 52.70 5.44 17.59
C MET A 1 51.55 5.78 16.63
N ILE A 2 51.69 6.78 15.76
CA ILE A 2 50.66 7.21 14.78
C ILE A 2 50.54 6.26 13.56
N GLU A 3 51.62 5.65 13.12
CA GLU A 3 51.68 4.73 11.98
C GLU A 3 51.02 3.38 12.27
N GLN A 4 51.15 2.84 13.48
CA GLN A 4 50.49 1.60 13.88
C GLN A 4 48.98 1.73 13.99
N SER A 5 48.46 2.93 14.29
CA SER A 5 47.05 3.21 14.32
C SER A 5 46.45 3.25 12.90
N ARG A 6 47.16 3.83 11.95
CA ARG A 6 46.74 3.85 10.53
C ARG A 6 46.72 2.44 9.93
N PHE A 7 47.75 1.63 10.20
CA PHE A 7 47.84 0.26 9.71
C PHE A 7 46.72 -0.64 10.29
N LYS A 8 46.41 -0.51 11.57
CA LYS A 8 45.27 -1.22 12.21
C LYS A 8 43.94 -0.79 11.64
N ASN A 9 43.77 0.46 11.32
CA ASN A 9 42.56 0.97 10.68
C ASN A 9 42.42 0.46 9.23
N VAL A 10 43.52 0.45 8.47
CA VAL A 10 43.53 -0.13 7.12
C VAL A 10 43.27 -1.63 7.17
N LEU A 11 43.86 -2.38 8.12
CA LEU A 11 43.58 -3.81 8.28
C LEU A 11 42.16 -4.10 8.71
N ARG A 12 41.56 -3.24 9.55
CA ARG A 12 40.16 -3.36 9.98
C ARG A 12 39.22 -3.08 8.79
N VAL A 13 39.50 -2.07 8.00
CA VAL A 13 38.78 -1.78 6.76
C VAL A 13 38.98 -2.92 5.76
N LEU A 14 40.17 -3.46 5.57
CA LEU A 14 40.41 -4.63 4.72
C LEU A 14 39.63 -5.88 5.20
N LYS A 15 39.57 -6.10 6.51
CA LYS A 15 38.88 -7.24 7.11
C LYS A 15 37.37 -7.09 7.02
N GLN A 16 36.82 -5.88 7.08
CA GLN A 16 35.42 -5.60 6.77
C GLN A 16 35.12 -5.73 5.28
N LEU A 17 36.09 -5.39 4.44
CA LEU A 17 36.04 -5.49 3.00
C LEU A 17 36.02 -6.96 2.49
N ILE A 18 36.56 -7.93 3.21
CA ILE A 18 36.61 -9.35 2.82
C ILE A 18 35.38 -10.17 3.25
N ARG A 19 34.46 -9.58 4.03
CA ARG A 19 33.23 -10.33 4.39
C ARG A 19 32.34 -10.50 3.15
N PRO A 20 32.05 -11.75 2.75
CA PRO A 20 31.11 -11.97 1.64
C PRO A 20 29.73 -11.43 2.03
N LEU A 21 29.14 -10.65 1.14
CA LEU A 21 27.78 -10.17 1.27
C LEU A 21 26.83 -11.37 1.09
N LYS A 22 25.72 -11.38 1.83
CA LYS A 22 24.75 -12.46 1.76
C LYS A 22 24.19 -12.59 0.33
N GLY A 23 24.35 -13.78 -0.28
CA GLY A 23 23.93 -14.03 -1.65
C GLY A 23 24.82 -13.42 -2.73
N ASP A 24 26.10 -13.13 -2.39
CA ASP A 24 27.09 -12.61 -3.34
C ASP A 24 27.33 -13.61 -4.49
N LYS A 25 27.02 -13.19 -5.70
CA LYS A 25 27.27 -13.93 -6.94
C LYS A 25 27.97 -13.02 -7.93
N THR A 26 29.04 -13.52 -8.51
CA THR A 26 29.76 -12.84 -9.58
C THR A 26 29.68 -13.70 -10.83
N LEU A 27 29.10 -13.16 -11.89
CA LEU A 27 28.94 -13.84 -13.17
C LEU A 27 29.58 -13.00 -14.26
N PRO A 28 30.33 -13.63 -15.19
CA PRO A 28 30.83 -12.90 -16.36
C PRO A 28 29.65 -12.49 -17.25
N THR A 29 29.72 -11.31 -17.81
CA THR A 29 28.80 -10.83 -18.85
C THR A 29 29.19 -11.42 -20.20
N PRO A 30 28.39 -11.32 -21.26
CA PRO A 30 28.79 -11.71 -22.60
C PRO A 30 30.09 -11.05 -23.05
N VAL A 31 30.28 -9.77 -22.71
CA VAL A 31 31.54 -9.04 -22.98
C VAL A 31 32.70 -9.59 -22.14
N GLY A 32 32.41 -9.96 -20.89
CA GLY A 32 33.42 -10.60 -20.03
C GLY A 32 33.82 -11.98 -20.55
N ILE A 33 32.87 -12.78 -21.02
CA ILE A 33 33.18 -14.08 -21.64
C ILE A 33 34.04 -13.91 -22.90
N ALA A 34 33.71 -12.95 -23.75
CA ALA A 34 34.51 -12.64 -24.94
C ALA A 34 35.92 -12.24 -24.57
N LEU A 35 36.09 -11.38 -23.53
CA LEU A 35 37.38 -10.95 -23.05
C LEU A 35 38.18 -12.12 -22.44
N ILE A 36 37.56 -13.02 -21.69
CA ILE A 36 38.23 -14.22 -21.15
C ILE A 36 38.66 -15.13 -22.28
N SER A 37 37.80 -15.36 -23.29
CA SER A 37 38.13 -16.19 -24.45
C SER A 37 39.28 -15.60 -25.26
N LEU A 38 39.27 -14.28 -25.47
CA LEU A 38 40.37 -13.56 -26.13
C LEU A 38 41.68 -13.67 -25.32
N SER A 39 41.62 -13.51 -24.00
CA SER A 39 42.78 -13.65 -23.12
C SER A 39 43.37 -15.06 -23.21
N LEU A 40 42.53 -16.09 -23.26
CA LEU A 40 42.95 -17.48 -23.43
C LEU A 40 43.63 -17.69 -24.78
N GLY A 41 43.04 -17.18 -25.87
CA GLY A 41 43.65 -17.24 -27.21
C GLY A 41 45.00 -16.56 -27.29
N ILE A 42 45.12 -15.34 -26.74
CA ILE A 42 46.40 -14.62 -26.65
C ILE A 42 47.40 -15.39 -25.77
N GLY A 43 46.98 -16.01 -24.69
CA GLY A 43 47.83 -16.82 -23.83
C GLY A 43 48.45 -18.02 -24.58
N ILE A 44 47.63 -18.74 -25.35
CA ILE A 44 48.10 -19.85 -26.19
C ILE A 44 49.10 -19.35 -27.27
N ALA A 45 48.77 -18.25 -27.93
CA ALA A 45 49.65 -17.62 -28.91
C ALA A 45 50.98 -17.15 -28.32
N ALA A 46 50.93 -16.50 -27.13
CA ALA A 46 52.09 -16.03 -26.39
C ALA A 46 53.04 -17.18 -26.02
N TYR A 47 52.46 -18.31 -25.59
CA TYR A 47 53.22 -19.49 -25.24
C TYR A 47 53.91 -20.10 -26.47
N ASN A 48 53.22 -20.19 -27.60
CA ASN A 48 53.77 -20.77 -28.82
C ASN A 48 54.85 -19.91 -29.50
N THR A 49 54.68 -18.59 -29.43
CA THR A 49 55.61 -17.64 -30.10
C THR A 49 56.67 -17.08 -29.20
N SER A 50 56.65 -17.36 -27.91
CA SER A 50 57.52 -16.77 -26.87
C SER A 50 57.68 -15.26 -26.97
N SER A 51 56.60 -14.57 -27.41
CA SER A 51 56.59 -13.13 -27.65
C SER A 51 56.29 -12.35 -26.37
N ASN A 52 57.22 -11.50 -25.96
CA ASN A 52 57.09 -10.63 -24.79
C ASN A 52 55.88 -9.67 -24.92
N ILE A 53 55.58 -9.22 -26.15
CA ILE A 53 54.47 -8.30 -26.41
C ILE A 53 53.12 -8.99 -26.09
N LEU A 54 52.96 -10.27 -26.50
CA LEU A 54 51.75 -11.02 -26.22
C LEU A 54 51.59 -11.30 -24.71
N PHE A 55 52.70 -11.59 -24.01
CA PHE A 55 52.67 -11.74 -22.55
C PHE A 55 52.27 -10.44 -21.84
N MET A 56 52.76 -9.29 -22.29
CA MET A 56 52.37 -7.98 -21.75
C MET A 56 50.88 -7.69 -22.01
N THR A 57 50.40 -7.98 -23.20
CA THR A 57 48.95 -7.81 -23.55
C THR A 57 48.08 -8.71 -22.70
N LEU A 58 48.45 -9.98 -22.53
CA LEU A 58 47.75 -10.91 -21.66
C LEU A 58 47.67 -10.42 -20.21
N SER A 59 48.81 -9.98 -19.69
CA SER A 59 48.96 -9.42 -18.34
C SER A 59 48.04 -8.22 -18.13
N LEU A 60 47.95 -7.32 -19.13
CA LEU A 60 47.05 -6.17 -19.11
C LEU A 60 45.56 -6.59 -19.09
N LEU A 61 45.17 -7.52 -19.94
CA LEU A 61 43.79 -8.02 -19.99
C LEU A 61 43.38 -8.70 -18.68
N LEU A 62 44.23 -9.53 -18.12
CA LEU A 62 43.94 -10.21 -16.85
C LEU A 62 43.90 -9.23 -15.69
N SER A 63 44.82 -8.25 -15.65
CA SER A 63 44.79 -7.20 -14.59
C SER A 63 43.52 -6.35 -14.68
N CYS A 64 43.05 -6.02 -15.89
CA CYS A 64 41.82 -5.30 -16.12
C CYS A 64 40.61 -6.08 -15.63
N LEU A 65 40.55 -7.41 -15.88
CA LEU A 65 39.49 -8.27 -15.39
C LEU A 65 39.46 -8.35 -13.86
N LEU A 66 40.62 -8.55 -13.25
CA LEU A 66 40.77 -8.58 -11.78
C LEU A 66 40.35 -7.25 -11.15
N LEU A 67 40.86 -6.14 -11.71
CA LEU A 67 40.52 -4.79 -11.25
C LEU A 67 38.99 -4.54 -11.36
N SER A 68 38.39 -4.97 -12.47
CA SER A 68 36.93 -4.89 -12.64
C SER A 68 36.18 -5.62 -11.52
N GLY A 69 36.63 -6.81 -11.13
CA GLY A 69 36.01 -7.57 -10.04
C GLY A 69 36.11 -6.88 -8.67
N VAL A 70 37.28 -6.34 -8.37
CA VAL A 70 37.55 -5.59 -7.12
C VAL A 70 36.71 -4.32 -7.07
N LEU A 71 36.71 -3.52 -8.15
CA LEU A 71 35.94 -2.28 -8.22
C LEU A 71 34.42 -2.55 -8.16
N ALA A 72 33.92 -3.60 -8.82
CA ALA A 72 32.50 -4.00 -8.73
C ALA A 72 32.12 -4.36 -7.28
N TRP A 73 33.01 -5.07 -6.58
CA TRP A 73 32.79 -5.41 -5.19
C TRP A 73 32.80 -4.16 -4.27
N MET A 74 33.76 -3.26 -4.45
CA MET A 74 33.82 -1.98 -3.71
C MET A 74 32.64 -1.07 -4.01
N ASN A 75 32.09 -1.14 -5.21
CA ASN A 75 30.92 -0.38 -5.60
C ASN A 75 29.67 -0.77 -4.84
N LEU A 76 29.42 -2.08 -4.65
CA LEU A 76 28.29 -2.61 -3.91
C LEU A 76 28.47 -2.51 -2.39
N HIS A 77 29.70 -2.65 -1.91
CA HIS A 77 29.99 -2.61 -0.48
C HIS A 77 29.73 -1.22 0.11
N GLY A 78 29.09 -1.15 1.27
CA GLY A 78 28.76 0.12 1.92
C GLY A 78 27.56 0.84 1.31
N SER A 79 26.77 0.18 0.47
CA SER A 79 25.45 0.68 0.05
C SER A 79 24.37 0.14 0.98
N ARG A 80 23.45 1.00 1.43
CA ARG A 80 22.29 0.63 2.22
C ARG A 80 21.03 1.06 1.48
N TRP A 81 20.00 0.23 1.54
CA TRP A 81 18.73 0.53 0.89
C TRP A 81 17.57 0.20 1.79
N ARG A 82 16.46 0.89 1.54
CA ARG A 82 15.19 0.70 2.22
C ARG A 82 14.06 0.84 1.20
N MET A 83 13.01 0.06 1.38
CA MET A 83 11.77 0.25 0.66
C MET A 83 10.82 1.06 1.55
N THR A 84 10.34 2.19 1.02
CA THR A 84 9.34 3.05 1.68
C THR A 84 8.06 2.94 0.89
N LEU A 85 6.99 2.56 1.58
CA LEU A 85 5.68 2.30 1.01
C LEU A 85 4.75 3.48 1.25
N ALA A 86 3.83 3.74 0.33
CA ALA A 86 2.65 4.53 0.62
C ALA A 86 1.78 3.79 1.66
N GLN A 87 0.89 4.52 2.33
CA GLN A 87 0.10 3.91 3.41
C GLN A 87 -0.89 2.87 2.90
N HIS A 88 -1.49 3.09 1.71
CA HIS A 88 -2.55 2.23 1.18
C HIS A 88 -2.45 2.12 -0.34
N PHE A 89 -2.71 0.93 -0.85
CA PHE A 89 -2.75 0.62 -2.27
C PHE A 89 -4.16 0.12 -2.65
N ARG A 90 -4.55 0.34 -3.91
CA ARG A 90 -5.84 -0.12 -4.46
C ARG A 90 -5.64 -0.88 -5.74
N ALA A 91 -6.50 -1.85 -5.97
CA ALA A 91 -6.55 -2.56 -7.25
C ALA A 91 -6.94 -1.60 -8.37
N GLY A 92 -6.25 -1.70 -9.49
CA GLY A 92 -6.46 -0.85 -10.66
C GLY A 92 -5.82 0.53 -10.60
N ASP A 93 -5.33 0.98 -9.44
CA ASP A 93 -4.64 2.26 -9.32
C ASP A 93 -3.13 2.10 -9.48
N THR A 94 -2.49 3.14 -10.03
CA THR A 94 -1.02 3.16 -10.09
C THR A 94 -0.43 3.42 -8.71
N ALA A 95 0.23 2.41 -8.18
CA ALA A 95 0.90 2.46 -6.89
C ALA A 95 2.35 2.91 -7.04
N TYR A 96 2.82 3.74 -6.10
CA TYR A 96 4.19 4.25 -6.08
C TYR A 96 4.93 3.71 -4.86
N VAL A 97 5.99 2.98 -5.11
CA VAL A 97 6.91 2.48 -4.10
C VAL A 97 8.24 3.19 -4.26
N ARG A 98 8.78 3.68 -3.16
CA ARG A 98 10.07 4.36 -3.15
C ARG A 98 11.15 3.42 -2.64
N VAL A 99 12.24 3.31 -3.38
CA VAL A 99 13.46 2.63 -2.94
C VAL A 99 14.51 3.70 -2.64
N ASP A 100 14.79 3.90 -1.36
CA ASP A 100 15.80 4.83 -0.90
C ASP A 100 17.15 4.11 -0.88
N LEU A 101 18.16 4.70 -1.50
CA LEU A 101 19.53 4.22 -1.54
C LEU A 101 20.43 5.23 -0.86
N LEU A 102 21.24 4.77 0.11
CA LEU A 102 22.23 5.55 0.83
C LEU A 102 23.62 4.98 0.56
N ASN A 103 24.56 5.83 0.15
CA ASN A 103 25.96 5.50 0.09
C ASN A 103 26.64 5.79 1.43
N THR A 104 26.93 4.75 2.21
CA THR A 104 27.59 4.91 3.53
C THR A 104 29.13 4.90 3.45
N LYS A 105 29.68 4.86 2.26
CA LYS A 105 31.15 4.92 2.08
C LYS A 105 31.66 6.32 2.41
N SER A 106 32.90 6.40 2.84
CA SER A 106 33.56 7.69 3.21
C SER A 106 34.29 8.36 2.06
N LEU A 107 34.75 7.59 1.08
CA LEU A 107 35.65 8.10 0.02
C LEU A 107 35.14 7.83 -1.40
N LEU A 108 34.41 6.74 -1.61
CA LEU A 108 34.08 6.27 -2.95
C LEU A 108 32.63 6.51 -3.30
N PRO A 109 32.34 7.11 -4.44
CA PRO A 109 30.99 7.17 -4.96
C PRO A 109 30.50 5.78 -5.36
N THR A 110 29.20 5.64 -5.49
CA THR A 110 28.52 4.42 -5.95
C THR A 110 27.95 4.67 -7.34
N TYR A 111 28.18 3.75 -8.27
CA TYR A 111 27.74 3.89 -9.66
C TYR A 111 26.88 2.71 -10.12
N SER A 112 25.94 3.00 -11.01
CA SER A 112 25.20 1.98 -11.81
C SER A 112 24.67 0.82 -10.97
N LEU A 113 23.94 1.13 -9.90
CA LEU A 113 23.24 0.13 -9.10
C LEU A 113 21.86 -0.10 -9.67
N CYS A 114 21.52 -1.37 -9.90
CA CYS A 114 20.22 -1.80 -10.37
C CYS A 114 19.56 -2.70 -9.33
N PHE A 115 18.33 -2.35 -8.94
CA PHE A 115 17.48 -3.11 -8.02
C PHE A 115 16.49 -3.93 -8.83
N GLN A 116 16.46 -5.23 -8.61
CA GLN A 116 15.39 -6.08 -9.11
C GLN A 116 14.27 -6.08 -8.08
N VAL A 117 13.20 -5.36 -8.38
CA VAL A 117 11.98 -5.30 -7.56
C VAL A 117 10.91 -6.22 -8.13
N GLU A 118 10.10 -6.78 -7.26
CA GLU A 118 9.05 -7.74 -7.61
C GLU A 118 7.83 -7.53 -6.73
N ALA A 119 6.64 -7.49 -7.35
CA ALA A 119 5.35 -7.68 -6.72
C ALA A 119 4.91 -9.12 -7.03
N ARG A 120 4.80 -9.95 -5.98
CA ARG A 120 4.72 -11.41 -6.14
C ARG A 120 3.40 -11.86 -6.76
N ASN A 121 2.27 -11.36 -6.24
CA ASN A 121 0.94 -11.81 -6.67
C ASN A 121 0.52 -11.14 -7.99
N ALA A 122 0.96 -9.91 -8.23
CA ALA A 122 0.78 -9.23 -9.50
C ALA A 122 1.74 -9.71 -10.60
N ASP A 123 2.70 -10.61 -10.28
CA ASP A 123 3.79 -11.09 -11.18
C ASP A 123 4.51 -9.96 -11.94
N GLN A 124 4.61 -8.80 -11.32
CA GLN A 124 5.26 -7.65 -11.91
C GLN A 124 6.70 -7.56 -11.42
N ARG A 125 7.65 -7.58 -12.37
CA ARG A 125 9.08 -7.45 -12.11
C ARG A 125 9.63 -6.25 -12.84
N LYS A 126 10.47 -5.48 -12.16
CA LYS A 126 11.11 -4.29 -12.76
C LYS A 126 12.55 -4.15 -12.29
N MET A 127 13.38 -3.63 -13.18
CA MET A 127 14.74 -3.20 -12.84
C MET A 127 14.75 -1.69 -12.66
N LEU A 128 15.12 -1.25 -11.46
CA LEU A 128 15.28 0.16 -11.12
C LEU A 128 16.77 0.45 -11.08
N CYS A 129 17.28 1.19 -12.05
CA CYS A 129 18.71 1.49 -12.15
C CYS A 129 18.98 2.95 -11.84
N GLN A 130 19.88 3.18 -10.90
CA GLN A 130 20.51 4.47 -10.72
C GLN A 130 21.70 4.60 -11.68
N ARG A 131 21.65 5.57 -12.56
CA ARG A 131 22.67 5.79 -13.60
C ARG A 131 23.72 6.81 -13.21
N SER A 132 23.36 7.81 -12.40
CA SER A 132 24.27 8.83 -11.91
C SER A 132 25.17 8.32 -10.79
N GLY A 133 26.38 8.89 -10.62
CA GLY A 133 27.18 8.61 -9.44
C GLY A 133 26.52 9.14 -8.18
N LEU A 134 26.51 8.35 -7.11
CA LEU A 134 26.04 8.76 -5.79
C LEU A 134 27.26 9.03 -4.91
N PRO A 135 27.56 10.29 -4.56
CA PRO A 135 28.67 10.66 -3.70
C PRO A 135 28.66 9.99 -2.33
N PRO A 136 29.77 9.96 -1.62
CA PRO A 136 29.84 9.47 -0.25
C PRO A 136 28.90 10.24 0.67
N GLY A 137 28.15 9.50 1.52
CA GLY A 137 27.22 10.08 2.49
C GLY A 137 25.89 10.57 1.91
N GLU A 138 25.75 10.60 0.59
CA GLU A 138 24.51 11.04 -0.04
C GLU A 138 23.48 9.90 -0.19
N HIS A 139 22.22 10.31 -0.36
CA HIS A 139 21.12 9.41 -0.61
C HIS A 139 20.37 9.79 -1.90
N THR A 140 19.74 8.83 -2.52
CA THR A 140 18.87 9.01 -3.69
C THR A 140 17.66 8.11 -3.58
N ASN A 141 16.61 8.46 -4.30
CA ASN A 141 15.38 7.68 -4.34
C ASN A 141 15.06 7.24 -5.77
N LEU A 142 14.65 5.99 -5.88
CA LEU A 142 14.15 5.41 -7.11
C LEU A 142 12.66 5.14 -6.95
N ALA A 143 11.84 5.62 -7.89
CA ALA A 143 10.42 5.37 -7.88
C ALA A 143 10.11 4.11 -8.70
N TRP A 144 9.38 3.20 -8.07
CA TRP A 144 8.80 2.04 -8.72
C TRP A 144 7.29 2.24 -8.83
N GLN A 145 6.79 2.18 -10.04
CA GLN A 145 5.37 2.18 -10.35
C GLN A 145 4.94 0.75 -10.64
N PHE A 146 3.93 0.29 -9.94
CA PHE A 146 3.25 -0.96 -10.26
C PHE A 146 1.74 -0.76 -10.16
N MET A 147 0.97 -1.61 -10.80
CA MET A 147 -0.48 -1.55 -10.78
C MET A 147 -1.00 -2.92 -10.36
N PRO A 148 -1.48 -3.06 -9.13
CA PRO A 148 -2.07 -4.30 -8.68
C PRO A 148 -3.43 -4.51 -9.36
N ASP A 149 -3.65 -5.71 -9.91
CA ASP A 149 -4.88 -6.02 -10.63
C ASP A 149 -5.99 -6.52 -9.71
N ARG A 150 -5.63 -7.08 -8.56
CA ARG A 150 -6.55 -7.69 -7.59
C ARG A 150 -6.35 -7.14 -6.20
N ARG A 151 -7.42 -7.14 -5.40
CA ARG A 151 -7.36 -6.86 -3.96
C ARG A 151 -6.71 -8.03 -3.22
N GLY A 152 -6.32 -7.78 -1.98
CA GLY A 152 -5.78 -8.81 -1.09
C GLY A 152 -4.34 -8.54 -0.66
N PRO A 153 -3.71 -9.51 0.03
CA PRO A 153 -2.34 -9.38 0.46
C PRO A 153 -1.37 -9.45 -0.73
N GLU A 154 -0.43 -8.49 -0.82
CA GLU A 154 0.61 -8.45 -1.82
C GLU A 154 1.98 -8.40 -1.14
N THR A 155 2.96 -9.10 -1.71
CA THR A 155 4.33 -9.12 -1.22
C THR A 155 5.25 -8.36 -2.17
N LEU A 156 5.70 -7.20 -1.74
CA LEU A 156 6.65 -6.36 -2.45
C LEU A 156 8.06 -6.65 -1.96
N SER A 157 8.97 -6.96 -2.87
CA SER A 157 10.32 -7.35 -2.49
C SER A 157 11.40 -6.76 -3.38
N ILE A 158 12.56 -6.51 -2.79
CA ILE A 158 13.81 -6.30 -3.51
C ILE A 158 14.56 -7.64 -3.51
N LYS A 159 14.50 -8.35 -4.64
CA LYS A 159 15.11 -9.68 -4.74
C LYS A 159 16.62 -9.58 -4.83
N ARG A 160 17.11 -8.61 -5.60
CA ARG A 160 18.53 -8.55 -5.95
C ARG A 160 18.98 -7.11 -6.20
N LEU A 161 20.20 -6.81 -5.80
CA LEU A 161 20.92 -5.62 -6.17
C LEU A 161 22.07 -6.03 -7.05
N GLU A 162 22.21 -5.41 -8.22
CA GLU A 162 23.22 -5.74 -9.23
C GLU A 162 24.05 -4.53 -9.62
N SER A 163 25.30 -4.77 -9.96
CA SER A 163 26.17 -3.78 -10.58
C SER A 163 27.07 -4.43 -11.63
N GLN A 164 27.32 -3.69 -12.71
CA GLN A 164 28.27 -4.06 -13.76
C GLN A 164 29.43 -3.05 -13.87
N PHE A 165 29.52 -2.16 -12.88
CA PHE A 165 30.60 -1.17 -12.82
C PHE A 165 31.97 -1.84 -12.60
N PRO A 166 33.07 -1.33 -13.18
CA PRO A 166 33.14 -0.16 -14.07
C PRO A 166 33.02 -0.50 -15.56
N PHE A 167 33.51 -1.65 -16.02
CA PHE A 167 33.70 -1.96 -17.45
C PHE A 167 32.64 -2.86 -18.05
N GLY A 168 31.69 -3.36 -17.23
CA GLY A 168 30.66 -4.27 -17.67
C GLY A 168 31.15 -5.70 -17.95
N PHE A 169 32.36 -6.09 -17.58
CA PHE A 169 32.87 -7.44 -17.80
C PHE A 169 32.30 -8.46 -16.83
N LEU A 170 32.02 -8.01 -15.62
CA LEU A 170 31.48 -8.84 -14.55
C LEU A 170 30.18 -8.21 -14.04
N ARG A 171 29.16 -9.05 -13.87
CA ARG A 171 27.94 -8.71 -13.16
C ARG A 171 28.07 -9.23 -11.74
N LYS A 172 28.12 -8.33 -10.79
CA LYS A 172 28.08 -8.66 -9.37
C LYS A 172 26.69 -8.42 -8.82
N SER A 173 26.14 -9.42 -8.12
CA SER A 173 24.83 -9.33 -7.52
C SER A 173 24.86 -9.78 -6.07
N ILE A 174 24.04 -9.11 -5.24
CA ILE A 174 23.83 -9.46 -3.83
C ILE A 174 22.32 -9.58 -3.57
N SER A 175 21.95 -10.30 -2.51
CA SER A 175 20.54 -10.40 -2.11
C SER A 175 19.99 -9.04 -1.72
N GLY A 176 18.81 -8.69 -2.21
CA GLY A 176 18.10 -7.47 -1.85
C GLY A 176 17.65 -7.44 -0.39
N GLY A 177 17.25 -8.59 0.14
CA GLY A 177 16.97 -8.80 1.57
C GLY A 177 15.85 -7.94 2.15
N VAL A 178 15.00 -7.32 1.32
CA VAL A 178 13.86 -6.50 1.73
C VAL A 178 12.58 -7.13 1.21
N GLU A 179 11.66 -7.40 2.10
CA GLU A 179 10.37 -7.97 1.81
C GLU A 179 9.32 -7.29 2.71
N ASN A 180 8.27 -6.74 2.10
CA ASN A 180 7.18 -6.06 2.78
C ASN A 180 5.85 -6.64 2.32
N GLN A 181 4.97 -6.93 3.27
CA GLN A 181 3.59 -7.28 2.99
C GLN A 181 2.74 -6.02 3.05
N VAL A 182 1.90 -5.85 2.04
CA VAL A 182 0.96 -4.73 1.92
C VAL A 182 -0.42 -5.27 1.63
N MET A 183 -1.45 -4.54 2.05
CA MET A 183 -2.82 -4.84 1.72
C MET A 183 -3.26 -3.99 0.53
N ILE A 184 -3.77 -4.65 -0.51
CA ILE A 184 -4.35 -3.99 -1.67
C ILE A 184 -5.87 -3.93 -1.45
N TRP A 185 -6.40 -2.74 -1.31
CA TRP A 185 -7.83 -2.51 -1.15
C TRP A 185 -8.58 -2.73 -2.46
N PRO A 186 -9.89 -2.98 -2.40
CA PRO A 186 -10.73 -3.09 -3.57
C PRO A 186 -10.64 -1.85 -4.47
N ARG A 187 -10.89 -2.03 -5.76
CA ARG A 187 -10.93 -0.95 -6.74
C ARG A 187 -12.01 0.07 -6.38
N ARG A 188 -11.76 1.35 -6.66
CA ARG A 188 -12.80 2.35 -6.61
C ARG A 188 -13.63 2.29 -7.88
N VAL A 189 -14.96 2.18 -7.72
CA VAL A 189 -15.93 2.12 -8.82
C VAL A 189 -16.98 3.20 -8.66
N GLU A 190 -17.51 3.64 -9.79
CA GLU A 190 -18.67 4.52 -9.82
C GLU A 190 -19.93 3.67 -9.54
N TYR A 191 -20.88 4.25 -8.85
CA TYR A 191 -22.14 3.60 -8.50
C TYR A 191 -23.29 4.61 -8.42
N GLN A 192 -24.49 4.16 -8.65
CA GLN A 192 -25.70 4.94 -8.41
C GLN A 192 -26.27 4.57 -7.05
N PHE A 193 -26.49 5.55 -6.20
CA PHE A 193 -27.09 5.34 -4.89
C PHE A 193 -28.11 6.43 -4.59
N ASN A 194 -29.39 6.06 -4.68
CA ASN A 194 -30.54 6.92 -4.43
C ASN A 194 -31.39 6.27 -3.33
N PRO A 195 -31.05 6.47 -2.06
CA PRO A 195 -31.82 5.87 -0.96
C PRO A 195 -33.27 6.39 -0.98
N PRO A 196 -34.27 5.55 -0.68
CA PRO A 196 -35.65 5.97 -0.63
C PRO A 196 -35.81 7.05 0.44
N PHE A 197 -36.32 8.21 0.05
CA PHE A 197 -36.58 9.33 0.95
C PHE A 197 -37.61 8.94 2.05
N GLY A 198 -37.28 9.26 3.32
CA GLY A 198 -38.30 9.53 4.35
C GLY A 198 -38.73 8.39 5.26
N LYS A 199 -37.88 7.41 5.56
CA LYS A 199 -38.09 6.63 6.80
C LYS A 199 -37.18 7.14 7.90
N THR A 200 -37.69 8.18 8.58
CA THR A 200 -37.15 8.61 9.89
C THR A 200 -37.17 7.40 10.83
N TRP A 201 -36.04 6.86 11.13
CA TRP A 201 -35.88 5.78 12.08
C TRP A 201 -36.23 6.28 13.47
N ARG A 202 -37.39 5.86 14.00
CA ARG A 202 -37.71 5.97 15.41
C ARG A 202 -37.09 4.80 16.12
N HIS A 203 -36.02 5.05 16.82
CA HIS A 203 -35.44 4.09 17.76
C HIS A 203 -36.52 3.80 18.83
N GLN A 204 -37.10 2.61 18.83
CA GLN A 204 -37.91 2.15 19.95
C GLN A 204 -36.97 1.83 21.10
N GLY A 205 -36.85 2.76 22.06
CA GLY A 205 -36.33 2.35 23.34
C GLY A 205 -35.22 3.14 24.00
N ASN A 206 -34.60 4.14 23.38
CA ASN A 206 -33.83 5.17 24.10
C ASN A 206 -33.47 6.31 23.14
N THR A 207 -34.29 7.34 23.20
CA THR A 207 -33.98 8.60 22.53
C THR A 207 -32.77 9.23 23.24
N VAL A 208 -31.58 8.95 22.76
CA VAL A 208 -30.41 9.79 23.09
C VAL A 208 -30.58 11.07 22.30
N MET A 209 -31.45 11.94 22.81
CA MET A 209 -31.56 13.34 22.35
C MET A 209 -30.24 14.03 22.63
N LYS A 210 -29.34 14.05 21.66
CA LYS A 210 -28.20 14.93 21.71
C LYS A 210 -28.71 16.34 21.44
N ARG A 211 -28.58 17.25 22.43
CA ARG A 211 -28.89 18.66 22.28
C ARG A 211 -28.00 19.24 21.19
N GLY A 212 -28.58 19.65 20.07
CA GLY A 212 -27.88 20.18 18.91
C GLY A 212 -28.55 21.45 18.36
N SER A 213 -27.96 22.01 17.31
CA SER A 213 -28.38 23.26 16.66
C SER A 213 -29.29 23.04 15.44
N GLY A 214 -30.04 21.92 15.38
CA GLY A 214 -30.94 21.59 14.28
C GLY A 214 -32.13 22.54 14.15
N SER A 215 -32.91 22.37 13.08
CA SER A 215 -34.00 23.28 12.69
C SER A 215 -35.38 22.87 13.25
N GLU A 216 -35.54 21.66 13.77
CA GLU A 216 -36.83 21.14 14.21
C GLU A 216 -37.05 21.31 15.71
N LEU A 217 -38.19 21.87 16.09
CA LEU A 217 -38.57 22.11 17.50
C LEU A 217 -39.07 20.79 18.13
N VAL A 218 -38.30 20.25 19.07
CA VAL A 218 -38.64 19.01 19.75
C VAL A 218 -39.46 19.25 21.00
N ASN A 219 -39.05 20.23 21.82
CA ASN A 219 -39.67 20.47 23.12
C ASN A 219 -39.49 21.92 23.57
N LEU A 220 -40.26 22.34 24.56
CA LEU A 220 -40.13 23.61 25.26
C LEU A 220 -39.83 23.31 26.74
N ARG A 221 -38.67 23.78 27.24
CA ARG A 221 -38.30 23.68 28.66
C ARG A 221 -38.20 25.03 29.32
N ASN A 222 -38.12 25.04 30.60
CA ASN A 222 -37.84 26.25 31.34
C ASN A 222 -36.41 26.78 31.09
N TYR A 223 -36.26 28.08 31.03
CA TYR A 223 -34.96 28.72 30.89
C TYR A 223 -34.10 28.50 32.15
N PHE A 224 -32.83 28.20 31.93
CA PHE A 224 -31.80 28.20 32.99
C PHE A 224 -30.75 29.27 32.69
N PRO A 225 -30.17 29.93 33.74
CA PRO A 225 -29.07 30.85 33.52
C PRO A 225 -27.94 30.21 32.75
N GLY A 226 -27.55 30.83 31.61
CA GLY A 226 -26.55 30.30 30.67
C GLY A 226 -27.14 29.82 29.34
N ASP A 227 -28.44 29.68 29.21
CA ASP A 227 -29.07 29.37 27.94
C ASP A 227 -28.97 30.52 26.93
N PRO A 228 -28.69 30.24 25.63
CA PRO A 228 -28.63 31.30 24.62
C PRO A 228 -29.98 31.99 24.45
N ILE A 229 -30.01 33.32 24.56
CA ILE A 229 -31.21 34.16 24.44
C ILE A 229 -31.94 33.97 23.12
N ARG A 230 -31.21 33.64 22.02
CA ARG A 230 -31.78 33.36 20.70
C ARG A 230 -32.72 32.16 20.67
N LEU A 231 -32.62 31.25 21.61
CA LEU A 231 -33.45 30.04 21.70
C LEU A 231 -34.72 30.26 22.54
N ILE A 232 -34.95 31.45 23.13
CA ILE A 232 -36.13 31.74 23.89
C ILE A 232 -37.37 31.76 22.97
N HIS A 233 -38.39 31.02 23.34
CA HIS A 233 -39.64 31.02 22.64
C HIS A 233 -40.61 32.05 23.24
N TRP A 234 -40.50 33.31 22.82
CA TRP A 234 -41.23 34.46 23.40
C TRP A 234 -42.73 34.26 23.44
N LYS A 235 -43.35 33.68 22.42
CA LYS A 235 -44.79 33.44 22.39
C LYS A 235 -45.25 32.43 23.46
N ALA A 236 -44.49 31.37 23.71
CA ALA A 236 -44.81 30.38 24.77
C ALA A 236 -44.49 30.96 26.15
N SER A 237 -43.39 31.74 26.27
CA SER A 237 -42.99 32.38 27.51
C SER A 237 -44.05 33.37 27.98
N ALA A 238 -44.61 34.19 27.09
CA ALA A 238 -45.69 35.12 27.42
C ALA A 238 -46.98 34.40 27.88
N ARG A 239 -47.34 33.30 27.20
CA ARG A 239 -48.55 32.53 27.52
C ARG A 239 -48.43 31.81 28.85
N LEU A 240 -47.26 31.25 29.13
CA LEU A 240 -47.01 30.44 30.33
C LEU A 240 -46.48 31.24 31.51
N ARG A 241 -46.28 32.55 31.35
CA ARG A 241 -45.72 33.49 32.36
C ARG A 241 -44.37 33.03 32.96
N ARG A 242 -43.60 32.28 32.19
CA ARG A 242 -42.24 31.81 32.54
C ARG A 242 -41.41 31.69 31.30
N THR A 243 -40.11 31.98 31.36
CA THR A 243 -39.26 31.95 30.20
C THR A 243 -39.06 30.53 29.75
N MET A 244 -39.43 30.27 28.49
CA MET A 244 -39.32 28.95 27.83
C MET A 244 -38.25 29.01 26.77
N VAL A 245 -37.44 27.96 26.68
CA VAL A 245 -36.40 27.78 25.69
C VAL A 245 -36.78 26.64 24.77
N ARG A 246 -36.51 26.82 23.47
CA ARG A 246 -36.67 25.79 22.43
C ARG A 246 -35.58 24.76 22.57
N GLU A 247 -35.93 23.51 22.75
CA GLU A 247 -35.02 22.39 22.51
C GLU A 247 -35.15 21.99 21.06
N MET A 248 -34.06 22.26 20.32
CA MET A 248 -33.96 21.89 18.92
C MET A 248 -33.47 20.45 18.81
N SER A 249 -34.02 19.69 17.89
CA SER A 249 -33.48 18.40 17.47
C SER A 249 -32.20 18.62 16.71
N GLU A 250 -31.17 17.87 16.99
CA GLU A 250 -30.14 17.61 15.99
C GLU A 250 -30.80 16.67 14.98
N GLU A 251 -30.87 17.08 13.70
CA GLU A 251 -31.17 16.11 12.62
C GLU A 251 -30.12 15.02 12.76
N LEU A 252 -30.52 13.87 13.26
CA LEU A 252 -29.73 12.66 13.13
C LEU A 252 -29.63 12.42 11.63
N GLN A 253 -28.50 12.76 11.03
CA GLN A 253 -28.18 12.35 9.67
C GLN A 253 -28.43 10.85 9.62
N ASP A 254 -29.20 10.39 8.61
CA ASP A 254 -29.53 8.98 8.44
C ASP A 254 -28.24 8.16 8.54
N ALA A 255 -28.09 7.42 9.63
CA ALA A 255 -26.91 6.61 9.85
C ALA A 255 -27.17 5.23 9.26
N TYR A 256 -26.38 4.87 8.26
CA TYR A 256 -26.46 3.57 7.60
C TYR A 256 -25.54 2.55 8.29
N PHE A 257 -25.94 1.30 8.19
CA PHE A 257 -25.16 0.14 8.56
C PHE A 257 -24.97 -0.73 7.32
N ILE A 258 -23.73 -1.02 6.95
CA ILE A 258 -23.45 -1.92 5.83
C ILE A 258 -23.36 -3.36 6.36
N PHE A 259 -24.19 -4.22 5.83
CA PHE A 259 -24.12 -5.65 6.07
C PHE A 259 -23.78 -6.37 4.78
N LEU A 260 -22.59 -6.96 4.74
CA LEU A 260 -22.07 -7.68 3.59
C LEU A 260 -22.17 -9.19 3.83
N GLU A 261 -22.97 -9.84 3.01
CA GLU A 261 -23.10 -11.30 2.96
C GLU A 261 -22.42 -11.83 1.70
N THR A 262 -21.58 -12.85 1.84
CA THR A 262 -20.83 -13.42 0.72
C THR A 262 -21.09 -14.93 0.52
N PRO A 263 -22.36 -15.41 0.49
CA PRO A 263 -22.62 -16.83 0.25
C PRO A 263 -22.20 -17.23 -1.16
N GLY A 264 -21.41 -18.28 -1.29
CA GLY A 264 -20.90 -18.78 -2.58
C GLY A 264 -22.01 -19.25 -3.53
N ARG A 265 -23.19 -19.56 -3.01
CA ARG A 265 -24.37 -19.90 -3.84
C ARG A 265 -24.95 -18.67 -4.56
N THR A 266 -24.79 -17.49 -4.01
CA THR A 266 -25.28 -16.23 -4.58
C THR A 266 -24.22 -15.57 -5.46
N TRP A 267 -22.98 -15.61 -5.04
CA TRP A 267 -21.83 -15.00 -5.71
C TRP A 267 -20.99 -16.08 -6.40
N THR A 268 -21.47 -16.55 -7.56
CA THR A 268 -20.84 -17.64 -8.31
C THR A 268 -19.81 -17.17 -9.33
N ASP A 269 -19.86 -15.91 -9.73
CA ASP A 269 -18.93 -15.27 -10.68
C ASP A 269 -17.91 -14.43 -9.92
N ASP A 270 -16.62 -14.77 -10.08
CA ASP A 270 -15.51 -14.06 -9.46
C ASP A 270 -15.49 -12.57 -9.84
N SER A 271 -15.84 -12.22 -11.08
CA SER A 271 -15.84 -10.82 -11.53
C SER A 271 -16.94 -10.01 -10.88
N GLN A 272 -18.14 -10.60 -10.69
CA GLN A 272 -19.24 -9.99 -9.97
C GLN A 272 -18.92 -9.83 -8.49
N PHE A 273 -18.23 -10.80 -7.90
CA PHE A 273 -17.79 -10.74 -6.52
C PHE A 273 -16.72 -9.65 -6.29
N GLU A 274 -15.80 -9.47 -7.24
CA GLU A 274 -14.84 -8.35 -7.19
C GLU A 274 -15.54 -7.00 -7.33
N THR A 275 -16.58 -6.93 -8.17
CA THR A 275 -17.44 -5.73 -8.29
C THR A 275 -18.17 -5.44 -6.98
N LEU A 276 -18.74 -6.45 -6.32
CA LEU A 276 -19.34 -6.32 -5.00
C LEU A 276 -18.38 -5.68 -3.99
N CYS A 277 -17.19 -6.23 -3.84
CA CYS A 277 -16.21 -5.71 -2.90
C CYS A 277 -15.80 -4.26 -3.24
N SER A 278 -15.73 -3.94 -4.53
CA SER A 278 -15.39 -2.60 -5.01
C SER A 278 -16.49 -1.58 -4.72
N VAL A 279 -17.76 -1.97 -4.91
CA VAL A 279 -18.94 -1.16 -4.57
C VAL A 279 -19.04 -0.92 -3.08
N VAL A 280 -18.90 -1.98 -2.29
CA VAL A 280 -18.96 -1.91 -0.81
C VAL A 280 -17.87 -0.99 -0.27
N ALA A 281 -16.64 -1.08 -0.81
CA ALA A 281 -15.55 -0.18 -0.45
C ALA A 281 -15.86 1.28 -0.82
N SER A 282 -16.30 1.53 -2.06
CA SER A 282 -16.58 2.87 -2.56
C SER A 282 -17.72 3.55 -1.82
N LEU A 283 -18.86 2.82 -1.64
CA LEU A 283 -20.02 3.29 -0.89
C LEU A 283 -19.68 3.52 0.59
N GLY A 284 -18.97 2.58 1.20
CA GLY A 284 -18.55 2.69 2.61
C GLY A 284 -17.70 3.91 2.88
N GLU A 285 -16.72 4.19 2.02
CA GLU A 285 -15.89 5.39 2.13
C GLU A 285 -16.68 6.69 1.95
N ASP A 286 -17.59 6.74 0.97
CA ASP A 286 -18.36 7.93 0.69
C ASP A 286 -19.37 8.21 1.80
N LEU A 287 -20.03 7.17 2.34
CA LEU A 287 -20.91 7.30 3.50
C LEU A 287 -20.12 7.71 4.77
N TYR A 288 -18.93 7.15 4.97
CA TYR A 288 -18.05 7.57 6.07
C TYR A 288 -17.65 9.04 5.96
N ARG A 289 -17.24 9.50 4.77
CA ARG A 289 -16.89 10.92 4.54
C ARG A 289 -18.06 11.87 4.80
N ARG A 290 -19.30 11.42 4.52
CA ARG A 290 -20.52 12.19 4.80
C ARG A 290 -20.97 12.11 6.27
N GLY A 291 -20.28 11.32 7.09
CA GLY A 291 -20.69 11.06 8.48
C GLY A 291 -21.96 10.24 8.62
N GLN A 292 -22.34 9.51 7.57
CA GLN A 292 -23.58 8.74 7.48
C GLN A 292 -23.38 7.22 7.69
N LEU A 293 -22.15 6.76 7.93
CA LEU A 293 -21.88 5.34 8.18
C LEU A 293 -21.61 5.09 9.66
N TRP A 294 -22.51 4.36 10.31
CA TRP A 294 -22.36 4.02 11.72
C TRP A 294 -21.48 2.79 11.95
N GLY A 295 -21.67 1.76 11.12
CA GLY A 295 -20.94 0.52 11.30
C GLY A 295 -21.05 -0.40 10.09
N VAL A 296 -20.24 -1.43 10.11
CA VAL A 296 -20.18 -2.46 9.07
C VAL A 296 -20.04 -3.85 9.70
N ALA A 297 -20.62 -4.85 9.06
CA ALA A 297 -20.37 -6.26 9.37
C ALA A 297 -20.21 -7.05 8.07
N ILE A 298 -19.35 -8.05 8.10
CA ILE A 298 -19.08 -8.95 6.98
C ILE A 298 -19.31 -10.37 7.49
N ASN A 299 -20.32 -11.06 6.94
CA ASN A 299 -20.73 -12.40 7.39
C ASN A 299 -20.86 -12.48 8.92
N ASP A 300 -20.18 -13.44 9.54
CA ASP A 300 -20.15 -13.67 11.00
C ASP A 300 -19.10 -12.83 11.73
N ALA A 301 -18.39 -11.93 11.03
CA ALA A 301 -17.36 -11.12 11.66
C ALA A 301 -17.96 -10.11 12.65
N PRO A 302 -17.23 -9.76 13.72
CA PRO A 302 -17.68 -8.75 14.67
C PRO A 302 -17.98 -7.42 14.00
N ILE A 303 -19.02 -6.72 14.49
CA ILE A 303 -19.39 -5.41 14.01
C ILE A 303 -18.27 -4.41 14.24
N ILE A 304 -17.83 -3.74 13.18
CA ILE A 304 -16.90 -2.61 13.24
C ILE A 304 -17.73 -1.33 13.31
N THR A 305 -17.67 -0.63 14.44
CA THR A 305 -18.26 0.70 14.57
C THR A 305 -17.28 1.74 14.03
N LEU A 306 -17.70 2.54 13.05
CA LEU A 306 -16.86 3.47 12.32
C LEU A 306 -16.84 4.86 12.98
N LYS A 307 -15.94 5.07 13.94
CA LYS A 307 -15.76 6.36 14.65
C LYS A 307 -14.54 7.14 14.19
N ARG A 308 -13.49 6.44 13.77
CA ARG A 308 -12.19 6.99 13.40
C ARG A 308 -11.74 6.46 12.06
N LEU A 309 -10.82 7.18 11.40
CA LEU A 309 -10.26 6.76 10.12
C LEU A 309 -9.59 5.37 10.20
N HIS A 310 -9.00 5.02 11.34
CA HIS A 310 -8.44 3.69 11.55
C HIS A 310 -9.49 2.57 11.46
N ASP A 311 -10.71 2.82 11.92
CA ASP A 311 -11.80 1.83 11.85
C ASP A 311 -12.22 1.59 10.40
N LEU A 312 -12.24 2.67 9.58
CA LEU A 312 -12.47 2.55 8.14
C LEU A 312 -11.37 1.75 7.45
N HIS A 313 -10.10 2.01 7.80
CA HIS A 313 -8.98 1.24 7.25
C HIS A 313 -9.07 -0.23 7.64
N ALA A 314 -9.41 -0.55 8.89
CA ALA A 314 -9.60 -1.92 9.34
C ALA A 314 -10.74 -2.63 8.57
N PHE A 315 -11.83 -1.93 8.28
CA PHE A 315 -12.89 -2.43 7.41
C PHE A 315 -12.39 -2.72 6.00
N LEU A 316 -11.65 -1.79 5.37
CA LEU A 316 -11.11 -1.98 4.03
C LEU A 316 -10.08 -3.11 3.96
N ASP A 317 -9.28 -3.30 5.02
CA ASP A 317 -8.34 -4.41 5.14
C ASP A 317 -9.06 -5.76 5.25
N GLN A 318 -10.17 -5.82 6.02
CA GLN A 318 -11.02 -7.01 6.06
C GLN A 318 -11.66 -7.28 4.70
N LEU A 319 -12.23 -6.24 4.07
CA LEU A 319 -12.87 -6.36 2.77
C LEU A 319 -11.90 -6.79 1.67
N ALA A 320 -10.63 -6.41 1.77
CA ALA A 320 -9.59 -6.85 0.86
C ALA A 320 -9.31 -8.37 0.94
N GLN A 321 -9.60 -9.00 2.08
CA GLN A 321 -9.36 -10.43 2.33
C GLN A 321 -10.63 -11.28 2.27
N VAL A 322 -11.81 -10.66 2.05
CA VAL A 322 -13.07 -11.38 2.01
C VAL A 322 -13.10 -12.34 0.82
N GLU A 323 -13.51 -13.57 1.11
CA GLU A 323 -13.80 -14.63 0.14
C GLU A 323 -15.27 -15.04 0.27
N THR A 324 -15.77 -15.81 -0.70
CA THR A 324 -17.11 -16.40 -0.62
C THR A 324 -17.12 -17.51 0.42
N VAL A 325 -18.20 -17.61 1.20
CA VAL A 325 -18.38 -18.62 2.24
C VAL A 325 -19.50 -19.60 1.87
N GLU A 326 -19.36 -20.86 2.25
CA GLU A 326 -20.39 -21.90 1.98
C GLU A 326 -21.62 -21.70 2.84
N SER A 327 -21.45 -21.33 4.09
CA SER A 327 -22.50 -21.06 5.06
C SER A 327 -22.06 -20.00 6.04
N TYR A 328 -22.99 -19.19 6.51
CA TYR A 328 -22.80 -18.23 7.60
C TYR A 328 -24.06 -18.23 8.48
N THR A 329 -23.89 -17.81 9.72
CA THR A 329 -25.01 -17.59 10.63
C THR A 329 -25.42 -16.13 10.53
N PRO A 330 -26.66 -15.80 10.10
CA PRO A 330 -27.11 -14.42 10.04
C PRO A 330 -26.93 -13.74 11.40
N VAL A 331 -26.39 -12.54 11.42
CA VAL A 331 -26.29 -11.74 12.64
C VAL A 331 -27.72 -11.41 13.09
N GLU A 332 -28.15 -12.04 14.18
CA GLU A 332 -29.43 -11.73 14.80
C GLU A 332 -29.39 -10.31 15.38
N ASP A 333 -30.39 -9.53 14.99
CA ASP A 333 -30.80 -8.25 15.59
C ASP A 333 -29.88 -7.04 15.33
N LEU A 334 -29.85 -6.61 14.05
CA LEU A 334 -29.50 -5.22 13.70
C LEU A 334 -30.70 -4.27 13.89
N SER A 335 -31.57 -4.59 14.85
CA SER A 335 -32.81 -3.83 15.14
C SER A 335 -32.39 -2.41 15.56
N GLY A 336 -32.55 -1.50 14.67
CA GLY A 336 -32.32 -0.09 14.96
C GLY A 336 -31.53 0.70 13.94
N ALA A 337 -30.85 0.09 12.97
CA ALA A 337 -30.08 0.80 11.93
C ALA A 337 -30.71 0.62 10.54
N THR A 338 -30.63 1.66 9.70
CA THR A 338 -30.97 1.53 8.29
C THR A 338 -29.91 0.70 7.60
N THR A 339 -30.18 -0.58 7.35
CA THR A 339 -29.21 -1.54 6.83
C THR A 339 -29.11 -1.44 5.31
N ILE A 340 -27.89 -1.39 4.80
CA ILE A 340 -27.57 -1.51 3.39
C ILE A 340 -27.11 -2.94 3.14
N THR A 341 -27.77 -3.62 2.20
CA THR A 341 -27.44 -4.97 1.74
C THR A 341 -27.21 -4.97 0.23
N PHE A 342 -26.61 -6.04 -0.29
CA PHE A 342 -26.22 -6.17 -1.67
C PHE A 342 -26.76 -7.47 -2.26
N GLY A 343 -27.08 -7.43 -3.55
CA GLY A 343 -27.52 -8.61 -4.28
C GLY A 343 -27.01 -8.62 -5.71
N PRO A 344 -26.97 -9.81 -6.36
CA PRO A 344 -26.51 -9.91 -7.73
C PRO A 344 -27.49 -9.20 -8.68
N GLY A 345 -26.95 -8.50 -9.65
CA GLY A 345 -27.63 -7.94 -10.81
C GLY A 345 -27.41 -8.76 -12.06
N SER A 346 -27.59 -8.15 -13.22
CA SER A 346 -27.34 -8.77 -14.51
C SER A 346 -25.82 -8.78 -14.83
N GLY A 347 -25.26 -9.94 -15.15
CA GLY A 347 -23.82 -10.07 -15.50
C GLY A 347 -22.94 -9.69 -14.31
N THR A 348 -22.10 -8.66 -14.48
CA THR A 348 -21.18 -8.15 -13.43
C THR A 348 -21.81 -7.06 -12.55
N GLU A 349 -23.07 -6.70 -12.78
CA GLU A 349 -23.79 -5.68 -12.02
C GLU A 349 -24.10 -6.17 -10.59
N VAL A 350 -24.07 -5.23 -9.64
CA VAL A 350 -24.41 -5.43 -8.24
C VAL A 350 -25.51 -4.44 -7.86
N ASN A 351 -26.61 -4.96 -7.30
CA ASN A 351 -27.71 -4.16 -6.80
C ASN A 351 -27.49 -3.77 -5.34
N ILE A 352 -27.87 -2.55 -4.98
CA ILE A 352 -27.79 -2.00 -3.63
C ILE A 352 -29.20 -1.85 -3.08
N TYR A 353 -29.43 -2.34 -1.88
CA TYR A 353 -30.72 -2.26 -1.19
C TYR A 353 -30.57 -1.49 0.13
N VAL A 354 -31.57 -0.70 0.47
CA VAL A 354 -31.71 -0.06 1.78
C VAL A 354 -32.91 -0.66 2.48
N GLY A 355 -32.67 -1.45 3.51
CA GLY A 355 -33.67 -2.40 3.99
C GLY A 355 -33.97 -3.40 2.88
N ASN A 356 -35.26 -3.51 2.50
CA ASN A 356 -35.70 -4.38 1.39
C ASN A 356 -36.08 -3.59 0.12
N VAL A 357 -35.67 -2.31 0.02
CA VAL A 357 -36.02 -1.44 -1.11
C VAL A 357 -34.80 -1.23 -1.99
N PRO A 358 -34.91 -1.42 -3.32
CA PRO A 358 -33.84 -1.10 -4.22
C PRO A 358 -33.42 0.38 -4.09
N ALA A 359 -32.13 0.64 -3.93
CA ALA A 359 -31.58 1.98 -3.73
C ALA A 359 -30.53 2.36 -4.77
N GLY A 360 -30.09 1.42 -5.60
CA GLY A 360 -29.13 1.68 -6.63
C GLY A 360 -28.47 0.44 -7.21
N SER A 361 -27.53 0.67 -8.12
CA SER A 361 -26.72 -0.40 -8.69
C SER A 361 -25.32 0.13 -9.08
N ALA A 362 -24.43 -0.79 -9.35
CA ALA A 362 -23.11 -0.50 -9.87
C ALA A 362 -22.64 -1.58 -10.84
N SER A 363 -21.92 -1.16 -11.86
CA SER A 363 -21.23 -2.01 -12.82
C SER A 363 -19.77 -1.56 -12.92
N PRO A 364 -18.81 -2.46 -13.20
CA PRO A 364 -17.40 -2.09 -13.39
C PRO A 364 -17.19 -1.18 -14.62
N ASP A 365 -18.15 -1.11 -15.54
CA ASP A 365 -18.10 -0.36 -16.80
C ASP A 365 -18.83 1.00 -16.74
N LEU A 366 -19.30 1.41 -15.60
CA LEU A 366 -19.82 2.77 -15.35
C LEU A 366 -18.66 3.68 -14.95
#